data_4864fb54d807d028756aad5ae03021e8
#
_entry.id   4864fb54d807d028756aad5ae03021e8
#
_cell.length_a   1.000
_cell.length_b   1.000
_cell.length_c   1.000
_cell.angle_alpha   90.00
_cell.angle_beta   90.00
_cell.angle_gamma   90.00
#
_symmetry.space_group_name_H-M   'P 1'
#
loop_
_entity.id
_entity.type
_entity.pdbx_description
1 polymer ?
#
loop_
_entity_poly.entity_id
_entity_poly.type
_entity_poly.pdbx_seq_one_letter_code
_entity_poly.pdbx_strand_id
1 'polypeptide(L)'
;IEDLGKQGELEPSTFAQKFCKAIRIAHIDPHRATTHNKGIFNGIDAVVLATANDFRAVESCGHTYAAKDGQYRSLSYCSVENGIFKFWLDLPIALGTVGGLTKLHPVARRSLELLGNPSAGELMEIIAVAGLAQNFAAVKSLVTTGIQKGHMKMHLLNILNHLGANEIEVNETVNYFKDKVVSFSAVRDFLDSIRGKREKDINLLTNQK
;
A
#
# COMPACT_ATOMS: atom_id res chain seq x y z
N ILE A 1 -2.10 19.51 14.06
CA ILE A 1 -2.08 19.61 12.59
C ILE A 1 -0.72 20.11 12.10
N GLU A 2 -0.13 21.09 12.76
CA GLU A 2 1.19 21.62 12.41
C GLU A 2 2.28 20.53 12.35
N ASP A 3 2.26 19.59 13.29
CA ASP A 3 3.19 18.45 13.36
C ASP A 3 3.05 17.46 12.18
N LEU A 4 1.95 17.51 11.42
CA LEU A 4 1.81 16.69 10.21
C LEU A 4 2.83 17.07 9.11
N GLY A 5 3.34 18.31 9.14
CA GLY A 5 4.18 18.81 8.06
C GLY A 5 3.47 18.82 6.70
N LYS A 6 4.18 19.26 5.67
CA LYS A 6 3.65 19.20 4.29
C LYS A 6 3.55 17.74 3.82
N GLN A 7 2.42 17.40 3.21
CA GLN A 7 2.20 16.10 2.61
C GLN A 7 2.14 16.23 1.08
N GLY A 8 3.29 16.03 0.43
CA GLY A 8 3.49 16.40 -0.96
C GLY A 8 3.39 17.92 -1.14
N GLU A 9 2.50 18.38 -2.02
CA GLU A 9 2.23 19.81 -2.25
C GLU A 9 1.16 20.40 -1.31
N LEU A 10 0.54 19.56 -0.45
CA LEU A 10 -0.56 19.99 0.41
C LEU A 10 -0.06 20.55 1.74
N GLU A 11 -0.61 21.68 2.12
CA GLU A 11 -0.47 22.24 3.47
C GLU A 11 -1.17 21.31 4.49
N PRO A 12 -0.68 21.24 5.75
CA PRO A 12 -1.14 20.30 6.76
C PRO A 12 -2.66 20.35 7.01
N SER A 13 -3.24 21.54 7.07
CA SER A 13 -4.69 21.72 7.27
C SER A 13 -5.52 21.23 6.09
N THR A 14 -5.07 21.49 4.88
CA THR A 14 -5.72 21.01 3.64
C THR A 14 -5.64 19.50 3.53
N PHE A 15 -4.49 18.92 3.84
CA PHE A 15 -4.30 17.48 3.89
C PHE A 15 -5.27 16.82 4.89
N ALA A 16 -5.30 17.30 6.14
CA ALA A 16 -6.16 16.76 7.18
C ALA A 16 -7.65 16.79 6.78
N GLN A 17 -8.10 17.90 6.19
CA GLN A 17 -9.49 18.03 5.71
C GLN A 17 -9.80 17.06 4.56
N LYS A 18 -8.91 16.94 3.56
CA LYS A 18 -9.09 16.01 2.44
C LYS A 18 -9.07 14.56 2.92
N PHE A 19 -8.18 14.23 3.86
CA PHE A 19 -8.09 12.91 4.46
C PHE A 19 -9.39 12.53 5.16
N CYS A 20 -9.92 13.39 6.02
CA CYS A 20 -11.19 13.14 6.71
C CYS A 20 -12.39 13.06 5.74
N LYS A 21 -12.39 13.85 4.66
CA LYS A 21 -13.41 13.72 3.60
C LYS A 21 -13.37 12.34 2.94
N ALA A 22 -12.17 11.83 2.64
CA ALA A 22 -12.01 10.50 2.02
C ALA A 22 -12.52 9.38 2.95
N ILE A 23 -12.26 9.47 4.26
CA ILE A 23 -12.82 8.55 5.26
C ILE A 23 -14.34 8.66 5.32
N ARG A 24 -14.87 9.90 5.36
CA ARG A 24 -16.33 10.13 5.39
C ARG A 24 -17.04 9.54 4.16
N ILE A 25 -16.45 9.63 2.98
CA ILE A 25 -17.01 9.01 1.77
C ILE A 25 -17.07 7.49 1.95
N ALA A 26 -16.06 6.86 2.54
CA ALA A 26 -16.07 5.42 2.83
C ALA A 26 -17.08 5.01 3.93
N HIS A 27 -17.61 5.95 4.74
CA HIS A 27 -18.72 5.70 5.63
C HIS A 27 -20.10 5.80 4.95
N ILE A 28 -20.21 6.55 3.86
CA ILE A 28 -21.47 6.84 3.17
C ILE A 28 -21.69 5.86 2.02
N ASP A 29 -20.64 5.58 1.24
CA ASP A 29 -20.69 4.76 0.04
C ASP A 29 -20.13 3.36 0.31
N PRO A 30 -20.98 2.28 0.25
CA PRO A 30 -20.54 0.91 0.47
C PRO A 30 -19.47 0.42 -0.53
N HIS A 31 -19.52 0.87 -1.78
CA HIS A 31 -18.52 0.50 -2.80
C HIS A 31 -17.15 1.08 -2.44
N ARG A 32 -17.14 2.34 -1.98
CA ARG A 32 -15.92 2.96 -1.50
C ARG A 32 -15.43 2.32 -0.19
N ALA A 33 -16.35 1.95 0.71
CA ALA A 33 -16.03 1.24 1.94
C ALA A 33 -15.32 -0.10 1.66
N THR A 34 -15.78 -0.85 0.66
CA THR A 34 -15.18 -2.14 0.27
C THR A 34 -13.69 -1.99 -0.08
N THR A 35 -13.36 -1.04 -0.96
CA THR A 35 -11.96 -0.79 -1.33
C THR A 35 -11.14 -0.17 -0.21
N HIS A 36 -11.79 0.58 0.68
CA HIS A 36 -11.17 1.19 1.85
C HIS A 36 -10.77 0.13 2.88
N ASN A 37 -11.70 -0.73 3.28
CA ASN A 37 -11.47 -1.77 4.27
C ASN A 37 -10.51 -2.85 3.75
N LYS A 38 -10.57 -3.20 2.46
CA LYS A 38 -9.54 -4.04 1.83
C LYS A 38 -8.13 -3.47 2.05
N GLY A 39 -7.98 -2.13 1.98
CA GLY A 39 -6.71 -1.48 2.26
C GLY A 39 -6.26 -1.64 3.72
N ILE A 40 -7.18 -1.69 4.68
CA ILE A 40 -6.89 -1.98 6.08
C ILE A 40 -6.41 -3.42 6.23
N PHE A 41 -7.18 -4.38 5.67
CA PHE A 41 -6.86 -5.81 5.77
C PHE A 41 -5.55 -6.20 5.09
N ASN A 42 -5.10 -5.48 4.05
CA ASN A 42 -3.76 -5.72 3.50
C ASN A 42 -2.64 -5.64 4.56
N GLY A 43 -2.74 -4.72 5.51
CA GLY A 43 -1.78 -4.60 6.62
C GLY A 43 -2.02 -5.63 7.72
N ILE A 44 -3.28 -5.87 8.06
CA ILE A 44 -3.69 -6.87 9.07
C ILE A 44 -3.25 -8.26 8.65
N ASP A 45 -3.63 -8.69 7.44
CA ASP A 45 -3.38 -10.04 6.92
C ASP A 45 -1.90 -10.34 6.80
N ALA A 46 -1.08 -9.35 6.46
CA ALA A 46 0.37 -9.54 6.38
C ALA A 46 0.95 -10.01 7.73
N VAL A 47 0.52 -9.43 8.85
CA VAL A 47 0.99 -9.81 10.19
C VAL A 47 0.29 -11.09 10.67
N VAL A 48 -1.01 -11.23 10.42
CA VAL A 48 -1.79 -12.43 10.76
C VAL A 48 -1.19 -13.69 10.10
N LEU A 49 -0.89 -13.62 8.80
CA LEU A 49 -0.24 -14.70 8.05
C LEU A 49 1.18 -14.97 8.55
N ALA A 50 1.98 -13.93 8.78
CA ALA A 50 3.35 -14.07 9.26
C ALA A 50 3.43 -14.75 10.64
N THR A 51 2.40 -14.61 11.46
CA THR A 51 2.28 -15.21 12.80
C THR A 51 1.47 -16.52 12.82
N ALA A 52 1.15 -17.05 11.64
CA ALA A 52 0.38 -18.30 11.43
C ALA A 52 -1.00 -18.29 12.10
N ASN A 53 -1.66 -17.15 12.14
CA ASN A 53 -3.05 -17.00 12.54
C ASN A 53 -3.98 -17.11 11.31
N ASP A 54 -5.27 -17.32 11.54
CA ASP A 54 -6.28 -17.48 10.48
C ASP A 54 -6.78 -16.10 10.00
N PHE A 55 -6.20 -15.61 8.89
CA PHE A 55 -6.60 -14.34 8.29
C PHE A 55 -8.06 -14.34 7.82
N ARG A 56 -8.61 -15.49 7.39
CA ARG A 56 -10.00 -15.58 6.92
C ARG A 56 -10.98 -15.37 8.06
N ALA A 57 -10.65 -15.86 9.26
CA ALA A 57 -11.45 -15.63 10.45
C ALA A 57 -11.41 -14.15 10.86
N VAL A 58 -10.24 -13.51 10.80
CA VAL A 58 -10.06 -12.09 11.09
C VAL A 58 -10.82 -11.22 10.09
N GLU A 59 -10.69 -11.47 8.78
CA GLU A 59 -11.43 -10.78 7.72
C GLU A 59 -12.93 -10.93 7.90
N SER A 60 -13.43 -12.18 8.08
CA SER A 60 -14.86 -12.44 8.25
C SER A 60 -15.46 -11.70 9.42
N CYS A 61 -14.74 -11.67 10.55
CA CYS A 61 -15.14 -10.91 11.73
C CYS A 61 -15.19 -9.41 11.45
N GLY A 62 -14.15 -8.85 10.84
CA GLY A 62 -14.07 -7.44 10.55
C GLY A 62 -15.08 -6.98 9.49
N HIS A 63 -15.31 -7.76 8.43
CA HIS A 63 -16.33 -7.44 7.42
C HIS A 63 -17.74 -7.49 7.99
N THR A 64 -18.03 -8.47 8.86
CA THR A 64 -19.31 -8.55 9.59
C THR A 64 -19.49 -7.32 10.47
N TYR A 65 -18.43 -6.93 11.19
CA TYR A 65 -18.46 -5.74 12.03
C TYR A 65 -18.64 -4.44 11.23
N ALA A 66 -18.02 -4.34 10.05
CA ALA A 66 -18.21 -3.21 9.14
C ALA A 66 -19.66 -3.04 8.67
N ALA A 67 -20.48 -4.11 8.72
CA ALA A 67 -21.89 -4.14 8.34
C ALA A 67 -22.84 -4.18 9.54
N LYS A 68 -22.37 -3.97 10.78
CA LYS A 68 -23.15 -4.11 12.02
C LYS A 68 -24.42 -3.26 12.09
N ASP A 69 -24.44 -2.14 11.37
CA ASP A 69 -25.57 -1.21 11.33
C ASP A 69 -26.49 -1.43 10.11
N GLY A 70 -26.36 -2.59 9.44
CA GLY A 70 -27.14 -2.93 8.24
C GLY A 70 -26.61 -2.35 6.94
N GLN A 71 -25.56 -1.53 6.99
CA GLN A 71 -24.83 -1.01 5.83
C GLN A 71 -23.33 -1.19 6.02
N TYR A 72 -22.65 -1.68 5.00
CA TYR A 72 -21.20 -1.82 5.01
C TYR A 72 -20.50 -0.45 4.99
N ARG A 73 -19.64 -0.19 6.00
CA ARG A 73 -19.01 1.11 6.24
C ARG A 73 -17.50 0.95 6.48
N SER A 74 -16.78 2.08 6.46
CA SER A 74 -15.39 2.15 6.89
C SER A 74 -15.21 1.67 8.33
N LEU A 75 -14.13 0.91 8.57
CA LEU A 75 -13.65 0.53 9.91
C LEU A 75 -12.75 1.59 10.53
N SER A 76 -12.27 2.55 9.75
CA SER A 76 -11.46 3.66 10.25
C SER A 76 -12.26 4.96 10.30
N TYR A 77 -11.85 5.82 11.23
CA TYR A 77 -12.51 7.08 11.56
C TYR A 77 -11.48 8.21 11.58
N CYS A 78 -11.94 9.43 11.35
CA CYS A 78 -11.11 10.60 11.36
C CYS A 78 -11.88 11.82 11.87
N SER A 79 -11.25 12.65 12.68
CA SER A 79 -11.73 13.97 13.05
C SER A 79 -10.64 15.03 12.99
N VAL A 80 -11.07 16.27 12.81
CA VAL A 80 -10.23 17.48 12.88
C VAL A 80 -10.95 18.45 13.78
N GLU A 81 -10.49 18.61 15.01
CA GLU A 81 -11.11 19.45 16.04
C GLU A 81 -10.03 20.23 16.79
N ASN A 82 -10.23 21.53 16.97
CA ASN A 82 -9.32 22.40 17.73
C ASN A 82 -7.84 22.31 17.28
N GLY A 83 -7.58 22.19 15.98
CA GLY A 83 -6.23 22.05 15.45
C GLY A 83 -5.62 20.66 15.61
N ILE A 84 -6.37 19.68 16.15
CA ILE A 84 -5.91 18.32 16.34
C ILE A 84 -6.52 17.42 15.26
N PHE A 85 -5.66 16.71 14.54
CA PHE A 85 -6.03 15.65 13.62
C PHE A 85 -5.99 14.32 14.37
N LYS A 86 -7.12 13.59 14.40
CA LYS A 86 -7.22 12.25 14.98
C LYS A 86 -7.60 11.27 13.89
N PHE A 87 -6.94 10.12 13.89
CA PHE A 87 -7.24 9.01 13.00
C PHE A 87 -7.16 7.70 13.78
N TRP A 88 -8.20 6.89 13.73
CA TRP A 88 -8.27 5.65 14.49
C TRP A 88 -9.02 4.54 13.75
N LEU A 89 -8.83 3.33 14.22
CA LEU A 89 -9.43 2.10 13.72
C LEU A 89 -10.27 1.46 14.83
N ASP A 90 -11.42 0.96 14.48
CA ASP A 90 -12.31 0.21 15.37
C ASP A 90 -12.72 -1.10 14.69
N LEU A 91 -12.14 -2.21 15.16
CA LEU A 91 -12.50 -3.54 14.69
C LEU A 91 -12.20 -4.61 15.74
N PRO A 92 -13.01 -5.67 15.83
CA PRO A 92 -12.73 -6.84 16.66
C PRO A 92 -11.64 -7.69 16.00
N ILE A 93 -10.65 -8.12 16.80
CA ILE A 93 -9.60 -9.05 16.39
C ILE A 93 -9.53 -10.18 17.44
N ALA A 94 -9.56 -11.41 16.99
CA ALA A 94 -9.38 -12.59 17.83
C ALA A 94 -8.25 -13.46 17.28
N LEU A 95 -7.18 -13.63 18.06
CA LEU A 95 -5.98 -14.37 17.66
C LEU A 95 -5.43 -15.20 18.82
N GLY A 96 -4.49 -16.10 18.48
CA GLY A 96 -3.68 -16.84 19.44
C GLY A 96 -2.19 -16.71 19.17
N THR A 97 -1.39 -16.78 20.23
CA THR A 97 0.08 -16.79 20.18
C THR A 97 0.68 -18.12 20.65
N VAL A 98 -0.16 -19.03 21.11
CA VAL A 98 0.25 -20.31 21.68
C VAL A 98 -0.44 -21.49 20.99
N GLY A 99 0.31 -22.58 20.82
CA GLY A 99 -0.22 -23.85 20.26
C GLY A 99 -0.12 -23.95 18.75
N GLY A 100 -0.48 -25.12 18.22
CA GLY A 100 -0.61 -25.39 16.78
C GLY A 100 0.59 -24.99 15.94
N LEU A 101 0.30 -24.33 14.84
CA LEU A 101 1.26 -23.98 13.80
C LEU A 101 2.29 -22.93 14.24
N THR A 102 1.97 -22.08 15.21
CA THR A 102 2.85 -21.02 15.70
C THR A 102 4.18 -21.56 16.26
N LYS A 103 4.16 -22.72 16.91
CA LYS A 103 5.36 -23.39 17.44
C LYS A 103 6.06 -24.27 16.41
N LEU A 104 5.30 -24.88 15.50
CA LEU A 104 5.81 -25.87 14.55
C LEU A 104 6.40 -25.24 13.29
N HIS A 105 5.86 -24.10 12.84
CA HIS A 105 6.32 -23.44 11.62
C HIS A 105 7.50 -22.52 11.92
N PRO A 106 8.70 -22.79 11.36
CA PRO A 106 9.91 -22.03 11.72
C PRO A 106 9.80 -20.52 11.44
N VAL A 107 9.15 -20.14 10.34
CA VAL A 107 8.97 -18.72 9.96
C VAL A 107 8.02 -18.01 10.92
N ALA A 108 6.90 -18.63 11.29
CA ALA A 108 5.96 -18.06 12.25
C ALA A 108 6.60 -17.84 13.62
N ARG A 109 7.40 -18.81 14.08
CA ARG A 109 8.18 -18.67 15.31
C ARG A 109 9.14 -17.49 15.24
N ARG A 110 9.88 -17.35 14.14
CA ARG A 110 10.79 -16.22 13.93
C ARG A 110 10.06 -14.89 13.87
N SER A 111 8.89 -14.84 13.25
CA SER A 111 8.06 -13.63 13.23
C SER A 111 7.65 -13.20 14.63
N LEU A 112 7.23 -14.15 15.48
CA LEU A 112 6.89 -13.85 16.88
C LEU A 112 8.12 -13.42 17.69
N GLU A 113 9.28 -14.06 17.49
CA GLU A 113 10.56 -13.67 18.12
C GLU A 113 10.95 -12.22 17.72
N LEU A 114 10.80 -11.84 16.45
CA LEU A 114 11.05 -10.47 15.98
C LEU A 114 10.13 -9.43 16.62
N LEU A 115 8.90 -9.82 16.94
CA LEU A 115 7.93 -8.98 17.62
C LEU A 115 8.13 -8.98 19.17
N GLY A 116 9.14 -9.68 19.68
CA GLY A 116 9.43 -9.77 21.11
C GLY A 116 8.56 -10.79 21.85
N ASN A 117 8.01 -11.79 21.16
CA ASN A 117 7.11 -12.82 21.70
C ASN A 117 5.89 -12.21 22.43
N PRO A 118 5.08 -11.42 21.76
CA PRO A 118 3.98 -10.71 22.37
C PRO A 118 2.93 -11.69 22.92
N SER A 119 2.20 -11.27 23.94
CA SER A 119 0.95 -11.90 24.33
C SER A 119 -0.10 -11.78 23.22
N ALA A 120 -1.20 -12.53 23.32
CA ALA A 120 -2.27 -12.42 22.32
C ALA A 120 -2.85 -11.00 22.24
N GLY A 121 -3.01 -10.32 23.39
CA GLY A 121 -3.48 -8.92 23.44
C GLY A 121 -2.51 -7.96 22.73
N GLU A 122 -1.21 -8.02 23.05
CA GLU A 122 -0.19 -7.20 22.38
C GLU A 122 -0.11 -7.48 20.88
N LEU A 123 -0.25 -8.75 20.45
CA LEU A 123 -0.29 -9.08 19.03
C LEU A 123 -1.51 -8.48 18.33
N MET A 124 -2.68 -8.48 18.97
CA MET A 124 -3.89 -7.81 18.45
C MET A 124 -3.65 -6.31 18.25
N GLU A 125 -2.98 -5.63 19.20
CA GLU A 125 -2.63 -4.22 19.09
C GLU A 125 -1.64 -3.97 17.93
N ILE A 126 -0.59 -4.79 17.81
CA ILE A 126 0.38 -4.71 16.71
C ILE A 126 -0.32 -4.85 15.35
N ILE A 127 -1.23 -5.81 15.22
CA ILE A 127 -1.99 -6.06 13.99
C ILE A 127 -2.93 -4.88 13.68
N ALA A 128 -3.62 -4.34 14.68
CA ALA A 128 -4.46 -3.15 14.52
C ALA A 128 -3.65 -1.94 14.04
N VAL A 129 -2.46 -1.73 14.63
CA VAL A 129 -1.55 -0.66 14.22
C VAL A 129 -1.05 -0.86 12.78
N ALA A 130 -0.72 -2.10 12.38
CA ALA A 130 -0.33 -2.41 11.01
C ALA A 130 -1.44 -2.08 10.01
N GLY A 131 -2.69 -2.45 10.34
CA GLY A 131 -3.88 -2.09 9.54
C GLY A 131 -4.09 -0.58 9.45
N LEU A 132 -3.95 0.13 10.58
CA LEU A 132 -4.10 1.59 10.64
C LEU A 132 -3.02 2.29 9.81
N ALA A 133 -1.75 1.88 9.93
CA ALA A 133 -0.64 2.44 9.17
C ALA A 133 -0.81 2.22 7.66
N GLN A 134 -1.21 1.01 7.26
CA GLN A 134 -1.49 0.67 5.87
C GLN A 134 -2.64 1.52 5.32
N ASN A 135 -3.72 1.70 6.09
CA ASN A 135 -4.85 2.53 5.69
C ASN A 135 -4.46 4.01 5.58
N PHE A 136 -3.66 4.52 6.54
CA PHE A 136 -3.13 5.88 6.47
C PHE A 136 -2.35 6.11 5.17
N ALA A 137 -1.43 5.20 4.82
CA ALA A 137 -0.63 5.30 3.61
C ALA A 137 -1.48 5.28 2.34
N ALA A 138 -2.50 4.41 2.29
CA ALA A 138 -3.44 4.31 1.17
C ALA A 138 -4.27 5.58 0.99
N VAL A 139 -4.85 6.11 2.08
CA VAL A 139 -5.66 7.35 2.04
C VAL A 139 -4.78 8.56 1.75
N LYS A 140 -3.57 8.64 2.34
CA LYS A 140 -2.58 9.67 2.02
C LYS A 140 -2.29 9.68 0.52
N SER A 141 -1.98 8.53 -0.07
CA SER A 141 -1.74 8.43 -1.51
C SER A 141 -2.95 8.88 -2.33
N LEU A 142 -4.17 8.48 -1.93
CA LEU A 142 -5.40 8.87 -2.59
C LEU A 142 -5.61 10.38 -2.64
N VAL A 143 -5.35 11.10 -1.53
CA VAL A 143 -5.64 12.53 -1.41
C VAL A 143 -4.48 13.45 -1.85
N THR A 144 -3.30 12.89 -2.11
CA THR A 144 -2.11 13.63 -2.57
C THR A 144 -1.79 13.33 -4.04
N THR A 145 -0.93 12.35 -4.29
CA THR A 145 -0.41 12.03 -5.63
C THR A 145 -1.37 11.20 -6.48
N GLY A 146 -2.36 10.57 -5.85
CA GLY A 146 -3.21 9.55 -6.45
C GLY A 146 -2.55 8.17 -6.48
N ILE A 147 -3.36 7.15 -6.25
CA ILE A 147 -2.90 5.75 -6.20
C ILE A 147 -2.31 5.31 -7.54
N GLN A 148 -2.87 5.81 -8.64
CA GLN A 148 -2.50 5.41 -9.99
C GLN A 148 -1.06 5.78 -10.37
N LYS A 149 -0.57 6.96 -9.96
CA LYS A 149 0.82 7.37 -10.23
C LYS A 149 1.86 6.44 -9.57
N GLY A 150 1.61 6.03 -8.34
CA GLY A 150 2.48 5.09 -7.62
C GLY A 150 2.51 3.70 -8.24
N HIS A 151 1.34 3.16 -8.58
CA HIS A 151 1.22 1.86 -9.22
C HIS A 151 1.81 1.85 -10.64
N MET A 152 1.62 2.91 -11.42
CA MET A 152 2.19 3.00 -12.77
C MET A 152 3.72 3.03 -12.75
N LYS A 153 4.33 3.73 -11.79
CA LYS A 153 5.79 3.74 -11.65
C LYS A 153 6.33 2.35 -11.28
N MET A 154 5.71 1.67 -10.32
CA MET A 154 6.10 0.29 -9.95
C MET A 154 5.88 -0.70 -11.10
N HIS A 155 4.75 -0.58 -11.81
CA HIS A 155 4.46 -1.42 -12.96
C HIS A 155 5.51 -1.23 -14.08
N LEU A 156 5.89 0.01 -14.38
CA LEU A 156 6.95 0.33 -15.34
C LEU A 156 8.29 -0.30 -14.94
N LEU A 157 8.70 -0.14 -13.67
CA LEU A 157 9.95 -0.71 -13.17
C LEU A 157 9.95 -2.26 -13.21
N ASN A 158 8.82 -2.89 -12.91
CA ASN A 158 8.67 -4.34 -13.02
C ASN A 158 8.80 -4.83 -14.47
N ILE A 159 8.19 -4.11 -15.43
CA ILE A 159 8.34 -4.43 -16.86
C ILE A 159 9.80 -4.29 -17.30
N LEU A 160 10.46 -3.20 -16.91
CA LEU A 160 11.86 -2.94 -17.26
C LEU A 160 12.80 -4.01 -16.68
N ASN A 161 12.57 -4.41 -15.43
CA ASN A 161 13.33 -5.50 -14.80
C ASN A 161 13.11 -6.83 -15.55
N HIS A 162 11.85 -7.14 -15.92
CA HIS A 162 11.52 -8.32 -16.72
C HIS A 162 12.19 -8.33 -18.10
N LEU A 163 12.33 -7.15 -18.73
CA LEU A 163 12.99 -6.97 -20.01
C LEU A 163 14.52 -6.83 -19.91
N GLY A 164 15.09 -6.97 -18.71
CA GLY A 164 16.52 -6.90 -18.47
C GLY A 164 17.12 -5.54 -18.79
N ALA A 165 16.41 -4.45 -18.53
CA ALA A 165 16.87 -3.09 -18.78
C ALA A 165 18.01 -2.72 -17.82
N ASN A 166 19.07 -2.10 -18.33
CA ASN A 166 20.15 -1.54 -17.53
C ASN A 166 19.75 -0.17 -16.92
N GLU A 167 20.57 0.36 -16.01
CA GLU A 167 20.28 1.63 -15.31
C GLU A 167 20.02 2.83 -16.25
N ILE A 168 20.75 2.91 -17.35
CA ILE A 168 20.60 4.01 -18.32
C ILE A 168 19.25 3.86 -19.05
N GLU A 169 18.92 2.64 -19.50
CA GLU A 169 17.65 2.32 -20.15
C GLU A 169 16.46 2.56 -19.22
N VAL A 170 16.61 2.21 -17.94
CA VAL A 170 15.58 2.49 -16.92
C VAL A 170 15.32 3.99 -16.81
N ASN A 171 16.38 4.81 -16.66
CA ASN A 171 16.23 6.26 -16.52
C ASN A 171 15.61 6.91 -17.76
N GLU A 172 16.05 6.53 -18.97
CA GLU A 172 15.47 7.03 -20.21
C GLU A 172 13.99 6.65 -20.36
N THR A 173 13.66 5.39 -20.02
CA THR A 173 12.27 4.91 -20.15
C THR A 173 11.35 5.53 -19.09
N VAL A 174 11.81 5.70 -17.85
CA VAL A 174 11.04 6.38 -16.80
C VAL A 174 10.75 7.83 -17.20
N ASN A 175 11.71 8.54 -17.77
CA ASN A 175 11.52 9.91 -18.25
C ASN A 175 10.54 9.96 -19.43
N TYR A 176 10.64 9.03 -20.38
CA TYR A 176 9.75 8.95 -21.54
C TYR A 176 8.29 8.68 -21.17
N PHE A 177 8.06 7.79 -20.17
CA PHE A 177 6.72 7.40 -19.75
C PHE A 177 6.14 8.25 -18.62
N LYS A 178 6.80 9.35 -18.23
CA LYS A 178 6.36 10.21 -17.12
C LYS A 178 4.90 10.65 -17.23
N ASP A 179 4.46 10.97 -18.44
CA ASP A 179 3.10 11.45 -18.74
C ASP A 179 2.37 10.60 -19.80
N LYS A 180 2.82 9.36 -20.01
CA LYS A 180 2.28 8.42 -21.00
C LYS A 180 1.69 7.18 -20.34
N VAL A 181 0.77 6.53 -21.05
CA VAL A 181 0.20 5.27 -20.59
C VAL A 181 1.26 4.17 -20.65
N VAL A 182 1.46 3.48 -19.55
CA VAL A 182 2.39 2.35 -19.42
C VAL A 182 1.68 1.07 -19.78
N SER A 183 2.16 0.37 -20.81
CA SER A 183 1.76 -1.00 -21.15
C SER A 183 3.02 -1.82 -21.47
N PHE A 184 2.95 -3.14 -21.31
CA PHE A 184 4.10 -4.01 -21.58
C PHE A 184 4.62 -3.85 -23.01
N SER A 185 3.72 -3.83 -24.00
CA SER A 185 4.08 -3.63 -25.40
C SER A 185 4.75 -2.28 -25.66
N ALA A 186 4.17 -1.19 -25.13
CA ALA A 186 4.72 0.15 -25.34
C ALA A 186 6.12 0.31 -24.71
N VAL A 187 6.35 -0.28 -23.54
CA VAL A 187 7.66 -0.24 -22.87
C VAL A 187 8.68 -1.07 -23.63
N ARG A 188 8.31 -2.27 -24.07
CA ARG A 188 9.18 -3.12 -24.90
C ARG A 188 9.56 -2.40 -26.19
N ASP A 189 8.59 -1.91 -26.95
CA ASP A 189 8.82 -1.27 -28.25
C ASP A 189 9.70 -0.01 -28.11
N PHE A 190 9.54 0.75 -27.03
CA PHE A 190 10.41 1.88 -26.72
C PHE A 190 11.83 1.41 -26.39
N LEU A 191 11.99 0.36 -25.55
CA LEU A 191 13.28 -0.19 -25.16
C LEU A 191 14.05 -0.71 -26.38
N ASP A 192 13.35 -1.42 -27.29
CA ASP A 192 13.96 -1.91 -28.54
C ASP A 192 14.38 -0.75 -29.44
N SER A 193 13.64 0.35 -29.46
CA SER A 193 13.99 1.54 -30.25
C SER A 193 15.27 2.21 -29.75
N ILE A 194 15.49 2.31 -28.45
CA ILE A 194 16.71 2.92 -27.89
C ILE A 194 17.92 1.98 -28.03
N ARG A 195 17.72 0.67 -27.92
CA ARG A 195 18.75 -0.34 -28.16
C ARG A 195 19.21 -0.33 -29.62
N GLY A 196 18.28 -0.33 -30.57
CA GLY A 196 18.60 -0.27 -31.99
C GLY A 196 19.28 1.03 -32.44
N LYS A 197 19.01 2.16 -31.79
CA LYS A 197 19.75 3.42 -32.02
C LYS A 197 21.20 3.30 -31.53
N ARG A 198 21.42 2.78 -30.33
CA ARG A 198 22.78 2.61 -29.77
C ARG A 198 23.63 1.67 -30.60
N GLU A 199 23.08 0.56 -31.12
CA GLU A 199 23.81 -0.33 -32.00
C GLU A 199 24.24 0.35 -33.31
N LYS A 200 23.38 1.20 -33.90
CA LYS A 200 23.72 1.99 -35.10
C LYS A 200 24.82 3.00 -34.81
N ASP A 201 24.77 3.68 -33.70
CA ASP A 201 25.80 4.67 -33.31
C ASP A 201 27.17 3.99 -33.07
N ILE A 202 27.19 2.83 -32.43
CA ILE A 202 28.40 2.04 -32.23
C ILE A 202 29.00 1.58 -33.57
N ASN A 203 28.17 1.08 -34.49
CA ASN A 203 28.61 0.61 -35.80
C ASN A 203 29.14 1.78 -36.68
N LEU A 204 28.60 2.98 -36.58
CA LEU A 204 29.09 4.17 -37.27
C LEU A 204 30.46 4.59 -36.75
N LEU A 205 30.70 4.52 -35.43
CA LEU A 205 32.01 4.84 -34.83
C LEU A 205 33.09 3.78 -35.12
N THR A 206 32.70 2.51 -35.35
CA THR A 206 33.60 1.42 -35.62
C THR A 206 34.05 1.41 -37.10
N ASN A 207 33.20 1.88 -38.03
CA ASN A 207 33.48 1.96 -39.47
C ASN A 207 34.24 3.22 -39.90
N GLN A 208 34.59 4.13 -38.98
CA GLN A 208 35.42 5.31 -39.22
C GLN A 208 36.89 5.13 -38.81
N LYS A 209 37.29 3.93 -38.42
CA LYS A 209 38.69 3.56 -38.16
C LYS A 209 39.19 2.63 -39.25
#